data_d25a3b5d3dfe02ddaa5804812d9c36c3
#
_entry.id   d25a3b5d3dfe02ddaa5804812d9c36c3
#
_cell.length_a   1.000
_cell.length_b   1.000
_cell.length_c   1.000
_cell.angle_alpha   90.00
_cell.angle_beta   90.00
_cell.angle_gamma   90.00
#
_symmetry.space_group_name_H-M   'P 1'
#
loop_
_entity.id
_entity.type
_entity.pdbx_description
1 polymer ?
#
loop_
_entity_poly.entity_id
_entity_poly.type
_entity_poly.pdbx_seq_one_letter_code
_entity_poly.pdbx_strand_id
1 'polypeptide(L)'
;MPAGLQDKEIFLLDLTSLVAGTQFRGQFEQRVKGLLSEVKAAGNVILFIDEIHTITSAGESEGAMNAGNILKPALSRGEIQVIGATTFNEYRKYIEKDQALERRFQPVRVEEPSVADTLAVMGGIKHYYEEHHHVQVPADVLNATVTLSERYITDRYLPDKAIDLLDEACACCNLAHPVISEYLTMQKELEALKQEEADMENADVNEPIDYERVAERKTRMAQLERELPAKQAAAGEIQVTMDDVAKVIELWTGIPAVKIRETEYAKLASLETELKKKIIGQDDAVHLVAQAVKRSRADLSGRRRPASFIFVGPTGVGKTELVKQLANQLFDGPDPLIRLDMSEYMEKYAVSRMIGSPPGYVGYEEAGQLTEKVRRRPYSVVLFDEIEKAHPDVMNILLQILDEGKINDAQGRTVDCSNTVICMTSNAGSSDQTTASLGFNRSEEERNEEKSRKALSQFLRPEFLGRVDEVITFKPLSEETLQGIAALMLDEYKPSMEAKGIAYSYTPAALAALVHKSQGGKFGARDLRRTIRKAVEDPAAEKIIDGTLVSGSTLTVDAENDEIVLK
;
A
#
# COMPACT_ATOMS: atom_id res chain seq x y z
N MET A 1 -24.71 1.57 32.63
CA MET A 1 -24.64 0.11 32.43
C MET A 1 -25.96 -0.48 32.88
N PRO A 2 -26.57 -1.44 32.14
CA PRO A 2 -27.82 -2.09 32.58
C PRO A 2 -27.63 -2.78 33.92
N ALA A 3 -28.65 -2.74 34.78
CA ALA A 3 -28.58 -3.28 36.15
C ALA A 3 -28.15 -4.78 36.19
N GLY A 4 -28.56 -5.58 35.21
CA GLY A 4 -28.20 -7.00 35.13
C GLY A 4 -26.72 -7.30 34.74
N LEU A 5 -25.91 -6.25 34.43
CA LEU A 5 -24.48 -6.38 34.07
C LEU A 5 -23.55 -5.71 35.09
N GLN A 6 -24.10 -5.03 36.11
CA GLN A 6 -23.28 -4.26 37.06
C GLN A 6 -22.39 -5.15 37.95
N ASP A 7 -22.86 -6.34 38.28
CA ASP A 7 -22.13 -7.30 39.14
C ASP A 7 -21.41 -8.39 38.35
N LYS A 8 -21.33 -8.26 36.99
CA LYS A 8 -20.65 -9.23 36.14
C LYS A 8 -19.16 -8.95 36.05
N GLU A 9 -18.38 -10.02 36.12
CA GLU A 9 -16.93 -10.01 35.95
C GLU A 9 -16.55 -10.73 34.66
N ILE A 10 -15.61 -10.16 33.90
CA ILE A 10 -15.16 -10.73 32.62
C ILE A 10 -13.80 -11.38 32.86
N PHE A 11 -13.70 -12.68 32.57
CA PHE A 11 -12.45 -13.43 32.66
C PHE A 11 -12.00 -13.89 31.27
N LEU A 12 -10.74 -13.61 30.94
CA LEU A 12 -10.10 -14.14 29.72
C LEU A 12 -9.83 -15.63 29.90
N LEU A 13 -10.39 -16.45 29.02
CA LEU A 13 -10.15 -17.87 28.96
C LEU A 13 -9.12 -18.21 27.89
N ASP A 14 -7.90 -18.53 28.29
CA ASP A 14 -6.87 -19.05 27.41
C ASP A 14 -7.04 -20.56 27.24
N LEU A 15 -7.47 -20.98 26.05
CA LEU A 15 -7.67 -22.39 25.72
C LEU A 15 -6.35 -23.16 25.65
N THR A 16 -5.24 -22.51 25.30
CA THR A 16 -3.92 -23.15 25.24
C THR A 16 -3.40 -23.52 26.62
N SER A 17 -3.63 -22.65 27.60
CA SER A 17 -3.30 -22.93 29.02
C SER A 17 -4.09 -24.10 29.60
N LEU A 18 -5.33 -24.32 29.13
CA LEU A 18 -6.13 -25.47 29.56
C LEU A 18 -5.58 -26.81 29.06
N VAL A 19 -4.95 -26.80 27.89
CA VAL A 19 -4.31 -28.00 27.30
C VAL A 19 -2.92 -28.25 27.91
N ALA A 20 -2.24 -27.21 28.32
CA ALA A 20 -0.87 -27.31 28.86
C ALA A 20 -0.79 -28.26 30.09
N GLY A 21 0.14 -29.23 30.03
CA GLY A 21 0.35 -30.21 31.09
C GLY A 21 -0.69 -31.33 31.18
N THR A 22 -1.60 -31.46 30.22
CA THR A 22 -2.51 -32.61 30.11
C THR A 22 -1.91 -33.64 29.15
N GLN A 23 -1.56 -34.83 29.67
CA GLN A 23 -1.05 -35.95 28.84
C GLN A 23 -2.16 -36.82 28.25
N PHE A 24 -3.36 -36.79 28.85
CA PHE A 24 -4.49 -37.60 28.44
C PHE A 24 -5.77 -36.76 28.23
N ARG A 25 -6.57 -37.13 27.25
CA ARG A 25 -7.86 -36.52 26.91
C ARG A 25 -8.78 -36.37 28.14
N GLY A 26 -8.83 -37.35 29.01
CA GLY A 26 -9.68 -37.31 30.19
C GLY A 26 -9.32 -36.22 31.20
N GLN A 27 -8.04 -35.85 31.33
CA GLN A 27 -7.58 -34.79 32.24
C GLN A 27 -8.03 -33.42 31.71
N PHE A 28 -7.95 -33.18 30.41
CA PHE A 28 -8.45 -31.96 29.78
C PHE A 28 -9.95 -31.81 29.95
N GLU A 29 -10.71 -32.88 29.65
CA GLU A 29 -12.16 -32.89 29.83
C GLU A 29 -12.57 -32.60 31.28
N GLN A 30 -11.84 -33.15 32.25
CA GLN A 30 -12.10 -32.91 33.67
C GLN A 30 -11.81 -31.47 34.09
N ARG A 31 -10.74 -30.84 33.56
CA ARG A 31 -10.41 -29.42 33.80
C ARG A 31 -11.49 -28.51 33.25
N VAL A 32 -11.88 -28.71 32.00
CA VAL A 32 -12.94 -27.88 31.35
C VAL A 32 -14.28 -28.05 32.10
N LYS A 33 -14.66 -29.26 32.49
CA LYS A 33 -15.86 -29.51 33.31
C LYS A 33 -15.78 -28.87 34.67
N GLY A 34 -14.64 -28.89 35.32
CA GLY A 34 -14.38 -28.20 36.59
C GLY A 34 -14.59 -26.70 36.48
N LEU A 35 -13.93 -26.07 35.49
CA LEU A 35 -14.09 -24.65 35.17
C LEU A 35 -15.55 -24.27 34.92
N LEU A 36 -16.26 -25.04 34.09
CA LEU A 36 -17.67 -24.77 33.80
C LEU A 36 -18.56 -24.87 35.06
N SER A 37 -18.24 -25.81 35.98
CA SER A 37 -18.97 -25.96 37.24
C SER A 37 -18.77 -24.75 38.16
N GLU A 38 -17.52 -24.22 38.23
CA GLU A 38 -17.18 -23.02 38.99
C GLU A 38 -17.85 -21.78 38.44
N VAL A 39 -17.74 -21.56 37.12
CA VAL A 39 -18.38 -20.43 36.42
C VAL A 39 -19.91 -20.44 36.63
N LYS A 40 -20.52 -21.62 36.56
CA LYS A 40 -21.97 -21.80 36.80
C LYS A 40 -22.33 -21.53 38.24
N ALA A 41 -21.53 -21.95 39.20
CA ALA A 41 -21.75 -21.74 40.64
C ALA A 41 -21.59 -20.24 40.99
N ALA A 42 -20.62 -19.55 40.43
CA ALA A 42 -20.43 -18.12 40.62
C ALA A 42 -21.54 -17.25 40.08
N GLY A 43 -22.12 -17.58 38.93
CA GLY A 43 -23.28 -16.92 38.34
C GLY A 43 -23.05 -15.48 37.81
N ASN A 44 -21.96 -14.82 38.22
CA ASN A 44 -21.60 -13.45 37.80
C ASN A 44 -20.48 -13.40 36.76
N VAL A 45 -19.98 -14.55 36.30
CA VAL A 45 -18.83 -14.66 35.38
C VAL A 45 -19.30 -14.63 33.92
N ILE A 46 -18.60 -13.81 33.11
CA ILE A 46 -18.65 -13.82 31.65
C ILE A 46 -17.27 -14.27 31.17
N LEU A 47 -17.21 -15.32 30.36
CA LEU A 47 -15.95 -15.78 29.77
C LEU A 47 -15.69 -15.03 28.46
N PHE A 48 -14.53 -14.41 28.33
CA PHE A 48 -14.01 -13.91 27.06
C PHE A 48 -13.08 -14.95 26.44
N ILE A 49 -13.37 -15.37 25.23
CA ILE A 49 -12.58 -16.36 24.49
C ILE A 49 -12.09 -15.70 23.21
N ASP A 50 -10.78 -15.49 23.15
CA ASP A 50 -10.16 -15.06 21.91
C ASP A 50 -10.01 -16.22 20.92
N GLU A 51 -10.05 -15.95 19.64
CA GLU A 51 -10.03 -16.96 18.57
C GLU A 51 -11.05 -18.10 18.81
N ILE A 52 -12.30 -17.75 19.13
CA ILE A 52 -13.34 -18.74 19.49
C ILE A 52 -13.54 -19.83 18.43
N HIS A 53 -13.16 -19.60 17.19
CA HIS A 53 -13.19 -20.61 16.12
C HIS A 53 -12.30 -21.84 16.44
N THR A 54 -11.29 -21.70 17.29
CA THR A 54 -10.43 -22.81 17.74
C THR A 54 -11.21 -23.88 18.50
N ILE A 55 -12.35 -23.53 19.09
CA ILE A 55 -13.25 -24.49 19.75
C ILE A 55 -13.82 -25.50 18.75
N THR A 56 -13.98 -25.12 17.48
CA THR A 56 -14.56 -25.97 16.42
C THR A 56 -13.51 -26.64 15.56
N SER A 57 -12.36 -25.98 15.32
CA SER A 57 -11.31 -26.46 14.42
C SER A 57 -10.46 -27.59 15.04
N ALA A 58 -10.45 -27.72 16.34
CA ALA A 58 -9.70 -28.77 17.06
C ALA A 58 -10.18 -30.22 16.80
N GLY A 59 -11.13 -30.44 15.87
CA GLY A 59 -11.70 -31.75 15.57
C GLY A 59 -11.28 -32.41 14.27
N GLU A 60 -10.45 -31.76 13.43
CA GLU A 60 -10.06 -32.30 12.10
C GLU A 60 -8.79 -33.20 12.13
N SER A 61 -8.03 -33.21 13.20
CA SER A 61 -6.92 -34.15 13.39
C SER A 61 -7.31 -35.32 14.30
N GLU A 62 -7.07 -36.53 13.84
CA GLU A 62 -7.24 -37.75 14.64
C GLU A 62 -6.47 -37.64 15.97
N GLY A 63 -7.19 -37.48 17.09
CA GLY A 63 -6.61 -37.33 18.42
C GLY A 63 -6.70 -35.93 19.05
N ALA A 64 -7.18 -34.91 18.35
CA ALA A 64 -7.29 -33.56 18.89
C ALA A 64 -8.38 -33.45 19.98
N MET A 65 -8.05 -32.81 21.11
CA MET A 65 -8.95 -32.55 22.23
C MET A 65 -9.97 -31.50 21.85
N ASN A 66 -11.22 -31.92 21.66
CA ASN A 66 -12.29 -31.04 21.17
C ASN A 66 -13.00 -30.35 22.34
N ALA A 67 -12.52 -29.16 22.73
CA ALA A 67 -13.14 -28.32 23.75
C ALA A 67 -14.61 -27.96 23.39
N GLY A 68 -14.91 -27.86 22.10
CA GLY A 68 -16.23 -27.54 21.60
C GLY A 68 -17.30 -28.54 22.03
N ASN A 69 -17.00 -29.82 22.06
CA ASN A 69 -17.95 -30.84 22.47
C ASN A 69 -18.36 -30.73 23.96
N ILE A 70 -17.54 -30.09 24.79
CA ILE A 70 -17.82 -29.87 26.22
C ILE A 70 -18.49 -28.52 26.43
N LEU A 71 -18.05 -27.47 25.72
CA LEU A 71 -18.59 -26.12 25.84
C LEU A 71 -19.94 -25.96 25.14
N LYS A 72 -20.16 -26.60 23.99
CA LYS A 72 -21.42 -26.53 23.22
C LYS A 72 -22.69 -26.88 24.05
N PRO A 73 -22.73 -27.94 24.87
CA PRO A 73 -23.90 -28.23 25.72
C PRO A 73 -24.17 -27.15 26.76
N ALA A 74 -23.14 -26.59 27.40
CA ALA A 74 -23.27 -25.54 28.41
C ALA A 74 -23.76 -24.22 27.77
N LEU A 75 -23.22 -23.85 26.61
CA LEU A 75 -23.70 -22.73 25.81
C LEU A 75 -25.14 -22.94 25.34
N SER A 76 -25.46 -24.15 24.87
CA SER A 76 -26.82 -24.48 24.39
C SER A 76 -27.89 -24.39 25.47
N ARG A 77 -27.55 -24.65 26.71
CA ARG A 77 -28.45 -24.56 27.85
C ARG A 77 -28.49 -23.18 28.50
N GLY A 78 -27.64 -22.23 28.03
CA GLY A 78 -27.52 -20.91 28.63
C GLY A 78 -26.94 -20.91 30.05
N GLU A 79 -26.16 -21.94 30.39
CA GLU A 79 -25.58 -22.12 31.73
C GLU A 79 -24.38 -21.20 31.96
N ILE A 80 -23.76 -20.70 30.88
CA ILE A 80 -22.61 -19.78 30.88
C ILE A 80 -22.85 -18.65 29.88
N GLN A 81 -22.24 -17.50 30.16
CA GLN A 81 -22.20 -16.36 29.24
C GLN A 81 -20.81 -16.26 28.66
N VAL A 82 -20.69 -16.13 27.34
CA VAL A 82 -19.43 -16.08 26.61
C VAL A 82 -19.43 -14.92 25.63
N ILE A 83 -18.34 -14.19 25.59
CA ILE A 83 -17.96 -13.24 24.54
C ILE A 83 -16.86 -13.90 23.74
N GLY A 84 -17.07 -14.17 22.47
CA GLY A 84 -16.06 -14.76 21.59
C GLY A 84 -15.56 -13.76 20.57
N ALA A 85 -14.27 -13.63 20.41
CA ALA A 85 -13.65 -12.86 19.32
C ALA A 85 -13.18 -13.80 18.22
N THR A 86 -13.35 -13.39 16.96
CA THR A 86 -12.86 -14.12 15.77
C THR A 86 -12.84 -13.21 14.55
N THR A 87 -12.18 -13.65 13.48
CA THR A 87 -12.21 -12.95 12.19
C THR A 87 -13.47 -13.31 11.39
N PHE A 88 -13.85 -12.46 10.43
CA PHE A 88 -14.99 -12.74 9.54
C PHE A 88 -14.85 -14.05 8.75
N ASN A 89 -13.64 -14.33 8.28
CA ASN A 89 -13.39 -15.54 7.49
C ASN A 89 -13.55 -16.80 8.33
N GLU A 90 -13.03 -16.77 9.54
CA GLU A 90 -13.11 -17.89 10.49
C GLU A 90 -14.53 -18.07 11.05
N TYR A 91 -15.24 -16.95 11.31
CA TYR A 91 -16.65 -17.00 11.69
C TYR A 91 -17.47 -17.75 10.64
N ARG A 92 -17.35 -17.39 9.35
CA ARG A 92 -18.05 -18.06 8.25
C ARG A 92 -17.62 -19.52 8.08
N LYS A 93 -16.34 -19.80 8.23
CA LYS A 93 -15.80 -21.15 8.02
C LYS A 93 -16.17 -22.11 9.13
N TYR A 94 -16.18 -21.67 10.38
CA TYR A 94 -16.27 -22.53 11.55
C TYR A 94 -17.52 -22.32 12.39
N ILE A 95 -17.99 -21.09 12.60
CA ILE A 95 -19.13 -20.80 13.49
C ILE A 95 -20.45 -20.86 12.73
N GLU A 96 -20.56 -20.17 11.60
CA GLU A 96 -21.79 -20.10 10.79
C GLU A 96 -22.20 -21.48 10.24
N LYS A 97 -21.25 -22.36 9.96
CA LYS A 97 -21.52 -23.74 9.52
C LYS A 97 -21.99 -24.65 10.65
N ASP A 98 -21.74 -24.31 11.90
CA ASP A 98 -22.15 -25.07 13.06
C ASP A 98 -23.48 -24.53 13.60
N GLN A 99 -24.60 -25.15 13.17
CA GLN A 99 -25.96 -24.74 13.54
C GLN A 99 -26.18 -24.65 15.07
N ALA A 100 -25.42 -25.36 15.89
CA ALA A 100 -25.53 -25.33 17.34
C ALA A 100 -24.88 -24.06 17.92
N LEU A 101 -23.80 -23.58 17.35
CA LEU A 101 -23.13 -22.34 17.77
C LEU A 101 -23.79 -21.11 17.15
N GLU A 102 -24.12 -21.13 15.87
CA GLU A 102 -24.76 -20.02 15.16
C GLU A 102 -26.02 -19.50 15.89
N ARG A 103 -26.85 -20.40 16.39
CA ARG A 103 -28.09 -20.02 17.12
C ARG A 103 -27.85 -19.51 18.53
N ARG A 104 -26.61 -19.56 19.04
CA ARG A 104 -26.26 -19.19 20.42
C ARG A 104 -25.40 -17.96 20.55
N PHE A 105 -24.73 -17.59 19.47
CA PHE A 105 -23.95 -16.38 19.39
C PHE A 105 -24.68 -15.32 18.56
N GLN A 106 -24.85 -14.14 19.13
CA GLN A 106 -25.26 -12.95 18.38
C GLN A 106 -24.02 -12.31 17.78
N PRO A 107 -23.86 -12.26 16.45
CA PRO A 107 -22.70 -11.61 15.86
C PRO A 107 -22.76 -10.09 16.08
N VAL A 108 -21.67 -9.54 16.58
CA VAL A 108 -21.43 -8.10 16.71
C VAL A 108 -20.29 -7.75 15.78
N ARG A 109 -20.59 -7.00 14.72
CA ARG A 109 -19.60 -6.60 13.75
C ARG A 109 -18.79 -5.41 14.29
N VAL A 110 -17.48 -5.59 14.38
CA VAL A 110 -16.52 -4.53 14.69
C VAL A 110 -15.87 -4.11 13.38
N GLU A 111 -16.12 -2.88 12.97
CA GLU A 111 -15.56 -2.31 11.73
C GLU A 111 -14.26 -1.59 12.04
N GLU A 112 -13.42 -1.44 11.01
CA GLU A 112 -12.21 -0.62 11.10
C GLU A 112 -12.58 0.82 11.45
N PRO A 113 -11.95 1.44 12.48
CA PRO A 113 -12.25 2.81 12.84
C PRO A 113 -11.79 3.80 11.76
N SER A 114 -12.45 4.95 11.70
CA SER A 114 -12.03 6.03 10.80
C SER A 114 -10.69 6.64 11.26
N VAL A 115 -10.03 7.39 10.36
CA VAL A 115 -8.82 8.16 10.71
C VAL A 115 -9.06 9.09 11.89
N ALA A 116 -10.24 9.73 11.94
CA ALA A 116 -10.60 10.64 13.04
C ALA A 116 -10.75 9.91 14.38
N ASP A 117 -11.43 8.74 14.38
CA ASP A 117 -11.57 7.91 15.58
C ASP A 117 -10.22 7.34 16.02
N THR A 118 -9.40 6.89 15.07
CA THR A 118 -8.04 6.41 15.35
C THR A 118 -7.19 7.49 15.99
N LEU A 119 -7.28 8.73 15.50
CA LEU A 119 -6.58 9.88 16.10
C LEU A 119 -7.00 10.11 17.55
N ALA A 120 -8.29 10.00 17.86
CA ALA A 120 -8.78 10.13 19.22
C ALA A 120 -8.23 9.01 20.12
N VAL A 121 -8.19 7.77 19.63
CA VAL A 121 -7.60 6.63 20.34
C VAL A 121 -6.10 6.87 20.57
N MET A 122 -5.34 7.22 19.52
CA MET A 122 -3.91 7.48 19.60
C MET A 122 -3.57 8.62 20.56
N GLY A 123 -4.38 9.69 20.57
CA GLY A 123 -4.26 10.80 21.54
C GLY A 123 -4.42 10.35 22.99
N GLY A 124 -5.26 9.35 23.24
CA GLY A 124 -5.45 8.77 24.56
C GLY A 124 -4.32 7.88 25.05
N ILE A 125 -3.64 7.19 24.13
CA ILE A 125 -2.62 6.19 24.48
C ILE A 125 -1.18 6.67 24.28
N LYS A 126 -0.96 7.79 23.57
CA LYS A 126 0.39 8.26 23.22
C LYS A 126 1.34 8.38 24.40
N HIS A 127 0.81 8.80 25.57
CA HIS A 127 1.63 9.02 26.78
C HIS A 127 2.31 7.74 27.26
N TYR A 128 1.71 6.54 27.04
CA TYR A 128 2.36 5.27 27.37
C TYR A 128 3.61 5.02 26.53
N TYR A 129 3.56 5.39 25.24
CA TYR A 129 4.71 5.27 24.32
C TYR A 129 5.76 6.33 24.61
N GLU A 130 5.33 7.57 24.91
CA GLU A 130 6.23 8.65 25.36
C GLU A 130 7.02 8.25 26.62
N GLU A 131 6.35 7.67 27.61
CA GLU A 131 6.98 7.17 28.85
C GLU A 131 7.89 5.97 28.59
N HIS A 132 7.44 5.01 27.77
CA HIS A 132 8.18 3.79 27.49
C HIS A 132 9.49 4.07 26.74
N HIS A 133 9.43 4.90 25.71
CA HIS A 133 10.59 5.22 24.87
C HIS A 133 11.35 6.46 25.30
N HIS A 134 10.89 7.17 26.31
CA HIS A 134 11.48 8.43 26.81
C HIS A 134 11.63 9.52 25.75
N VAL A 135 10.61 9.69 24.92
CA VAL A 135 10.52 10.68 23.83
C VAL A 135 9.19 11.41 23.90
N GLN A 136 9.09 12.56 23.25
CA GLN A 136 7.82 13.29 23.10
C GLN A 136 7.26 13.13 21.69
N VAL A 137 5.94 13.01 21.58
CA VAL A 137 5.24 12.89 20.29
C VAL A 137 4.42 14.16 20.04
N PRO A 138 4.88 15.06 19.15
CA PRO A 138 4.10 16.25 18.77
C PRO A 138 2.77 15.88 18.09
N ALA A 139 1.76 16.75 18.22
CA ALA A 139 0.42 16.48 17.68
C ALA A 139 0.39 16.37 16.15
N ASP A 140 1.22 17.13 15.45
CA ASP A 140 1.37 17.08 13.99
C ASP A 140 2.00 15.75 13.53
N VAL A 141 2.99 15.24 14.27
CA VAL A 141 3.60 13.93 14.00
C VAL A 141 2.60 12.80 14.27
N LEU A 142 1.81 12.89 15.35
CA LEU A 142 0.75 11.93 15.65
C LEU A 142 -0.31 11.86 14.52
N ASN A 143 -0.76 13.03 14.06
CA ASN A 143 -1.69 13.15 12.92
C ASN A 143 -1.09 12.53 11.64
N ALA A 144 0.17 12.82 11.38
CA ALA A 144 0.88 12.28 10.24
C ALA A 144 1.05 10.75 10.33
N THR A 145 1.36 10.22 11.52
CA THR A 145 1.49 8.77 11.74
C THR A 145 0.21 8.03 11.35
N VAL A 146 -0.96 8.52 11.76
CA VAL A 146 -2.25 7.90 11.38
C VAL A 146 -2.49 8.01 9.88
N THR A 147 -2.31 9.19 9.30
CA THR A 147 -2.59 9.42 7.86
C THR A 147 -1.63 8.63 6.96
N LEU A 148 -0.34 8.59 7.32
CA LEU A 148 0.65 7.85 6.55
C LEU A 148 0.50 6.33 6.71
N SER A 149 0.09 5.85 7.90
CA SER A 149 -0.21 4.43 8.10
C SER A 149 -1.39 3.97 7.25
N GLU A 150 -2.45 4.79 7.12
CA GLU A 150 -3.57 4.50 6.22
C GLU A 150 -3.11 4.43 4.76
N ARG A 151 -2.25 5.35 4.35
CA ARG A 151 -1.81 5.50 2.97
C ARG A 151 -0.82 4.43 2.53
N TYR A 152 0.15 4.09 3.36
CA TYR A 152 1.30 3.27 2.96
C TYR A 152 1.26 1.84 3.50
N ILE A 153 0.55 1.59 4.61
CA ILE A 153 0.45 0.26 5.24
C ILE A 153 -0.93 -0.32 4.91
N THR A 154 -0.99 -1.19 3.90
CA THR A 154 -2.24 -1.70 3.33
C THR A 154 -2.55 -3.16 3.71
N ASP A 155 -1.63 -3.84 4.38
CA ASP A 155 -1.74 -5.23 4.83
C ASP A 155 -2.32 -5.38 6.23
N ARG A 156 -2.47 -4.27 6.97
CA ARG A 156 -3.01 -4.19 8.33
C ARG A 156 -4.13 -3.17 8.43
N TYR A 157 -4.88 -3.22 9.54
CA TYR A 157 -6.02 -2.35 9.80
C TYR A 157 -5.71 -1.29 10.86
N LEU A 158 -6.46 -0.19 10.84
CA LEU A 158 -6.50 0.77 11.94
C LEU A 158 -7.26 0.17 13.13
N PRO A 159 -6.92 0.48 14.39
CA PRO A 159 -5.84 1.39 14.80
C PRO A 159 -4.45 0.76 14.84
N ASP A 160 -4.34 -0.58 14.80
CA ASP A 160 -3.10 -1.35 15.08
C ASP A 160 -1.92 -0.88 14.23
N LYS A 161 -2.10 -0.72 12.91
CA LYS A 161 -1.01 -0.25 12.03
C LYS A 161 -0.48 1.13 12.39
N ALA A 162 -1.33 2.02 12.93
CA ALA A 162 -0.91 3.34 13.37
C ALA A 162 -0.20 3.28 14.74
N ILE A 163 -0.64 2.37 15.61
CA ILE A 163 -0.01 2.10 16.89
C ILE A 163 1.39 1.51 16.69
N ASP A 164 1.50 0.47 15.87
CA ASP A 164 2.78 -0.17 15.54
C ASP A 164 3.77 0.84 14.92
N LEU A 165 3.27 1.69 14.00
CA LEU A 165 4.09 2.73 13.37
C LEU A 165 4.58 3.77 14.38
N LEU A 166 3.74 4.16 15.34
CA LEU A 166 4.12 5.09 16.40
C LEU A 166 5.18 4.47 17.32
N ASP A 167 4.96 3.23 17.74
CA ASP A 167 5.88 2.49 18.61
C ASP A 167 7.28 2.39 18.00
N GLU A 168 7.35 1.94 16.76
CA GLU A 168 8.61 1.81 16.01
C GLU A 168 9.28 3.17 15.74
N ALA A 169 8.49 4.23 15.45
CA ALA A 169 9.03 5.58 15.26
C ALA A 169 9.62 6.14 16.56
N CYS A 170 8.97 5.90 17.70
CA CYS A 170 9.50 6.24 19.03
C CYS A 170 10.78 5.46 19.33
N ALA A 171 10.82 4.17 19.00
CA ALA A 171 12.01 3.33 19.15
C ALA A 171 13.18 3.83 18.29
N CYS A 172 12.92 4.15 17.01
CA CYS A 172 13.91 4.72 16.10
C CYS A 172 14.47 6.05 16.61
N CYS A 173 13.60 6.93 17.11
CA CYS A 173 13.99 8.20 17.71
C CYS A 173 14.87 7.98 18.95
N ASN A 174 14.48 7.08 19.84
CA ASN A 174 15.28 6.73 21.02
C ASN A 174 16.68 6.23 20.64
N LEU A 175 16.78 5.29 19.69
CA LEU A 175 18.06 4.74 19.22
C LEU A 175 18.95 5.78 18.53
N ALA A 176 18.37 6.78 17.89
CA ALA A 176 19.11 7.86 17.23
C ALA A 176 19.73 8.86 18.22
N HIS A 177 19.27 8.87 19.48
CA HIS A 177 19.68 9.85 20.48
C HIS A 177 20.37 9.18 21.68
N PRO A 178 21.72 9.03 21.68
CA PRO A 178 22.48 8.35 22.74
C PRO A 178 22.26 8.95 24.14
N VAL A 179 21.89 10.21 24.23
CA VAL A 179 21.64 10.91 25.51
C VAL A 179 20.56 10.22 26.35
N ILE A 180 19.54 9.60 25.70
CA ILE A 180 18.49 8.85 26.40
C ILE A 180 19.10 7.61 27.06
N SER A 181 19.88 6.84 26.33
CA SER A 181 20.51 5.64 26.86
C SER A 181 21.55 5.96 27.96
N GLU A 182 22.29 7.06 27.83
CA GLU A 182 23.20 7.54 28.87
C GLU A 182 22.43 7.91 30.13
N TYR A 183 21.34 8.67 30.00
CA TYR A 183 20.48 9.04 31.15
C TYR A 183 19.95 7.80 31.86
N LEU A 184 19.38 6.85 31.14
CA LEU A 184 18.82 5.61 31.72
C LEU A 184 19.87 4.74 32.36
N THR A 185 21.08 4.68 31.83
CA THR A 185 22.19 3.95 32.40
C THR A 185 22.65 4.59 33.72
N MET A 186 22.78 5.90 33.74
CA MET A 186 23.14 6.67 34.94
C MET A 186 22.05 6.54 36.02
N GLN A 187 20.78 6.56 35.66
CA GLN A 187 19.65 6.38 36.57
C GLN A 187 19.69 5.00 37.20
N LYS A 188 19.84 3.94 36.40
CA LYS A 188 19.95 2.56 36.91
C LYS A 188 21.17 2.36 37.78
N GLU A 189 22.31 2.97 37.44
CA GLU A 189 23.52 2.92 38.28
C GLU A 189 23.28 3.59 39.64
N LEU A 190 22.61 4.76 39.63
CA LEU A 190 22.29 5.46 40.88
C LEU A 190 21.31 4.67 41.75
N GLU A 191 20.28 4.06 41.15
CA GLU A 191 19.32 3.23 41.86
C GLU A 191 19.98 1.98 42.46
N ALA A 192 20.86 1.32 41.69
CA ALA A 192 21.62 0.18 42.20
C ALA A 192 22.52 0.56 43.37
N LEU A 193 23.24 1.69 43.29
CA LEU A 193 24.09 2.16 44.38
C LEU A 193 23.27 2.54 45.63
N LYS A 194 22.07 3.13 45.46
CA LYS A 194 21.14 3.41 46.58
C LYS A 194 20.59 2.15 47.21
N GLN A 195 20.30 1.11 46.43
CA GLN A 195 19.84 -0.16 46.94
C GLN A 195 20.97 -0.86 47.74
N GLU A 196 22.20 -0.87 47.22
CA GLU A 196 23.36 -1.38 47.94
C GLU A 196 23.61 -0.64 49.25
N GLU A 197 23.39 0.68 49.31
CA GLU A 197 23.51 1.46 50.53
C GLU A 197 22.45 1.04 51.57
N ALA A 198 21.19 0.90 51.13
CA ALA A 198 20.09 0.45 51.99
C ALA A 198 20.29 -1.00 52.49
N ASP A 199 20.80 -1.87 51.66
CA ASP A 199 21.10 -3.26 52.04
C ASP A 199 22.23 -3.34 53.04
N MET A 200 23.25 -2.48 52.93
CA MET A 200 24.33 -2.36 53.91
C MET A 200 23.89 -1.78 55.25
N GLU A 201 22.95 -0.81 55.24
CA GLU A 201 22.40 -0.29 56.50
C GLU A 201 21.55 -1.30 57.26
N ASN A 202 20.98 -2.28 56.53
CA ASN A 202 20.19 -3.36 57.11
C ASN A 202 20.99 -4.65 57.43
N ALA A 203 22.29 -4.69 57.08
CA ALA A 203 23.16 -5.84 57.34
C ALA A 203 23.62 -5.88 58.81
N ASP A 204 23.82 -7.09 59.35
CA ASP A 204 24.22 -7.32 60.75
C ASP A 204 25.56 -6.65 61.07
N VAL A 205 25.64 -5.98 62.25
CA VAL A 205 26.73 -5.13 62.77
C VAL A 205 28.12 -5.84 62.94
N ASN A 206 28.23 -7.10 62.52
CA ASN A 206 29.44 -7.94 62.80
C ASN A 206 30.37 -8.09 61.56
N GLU A 207 30.05 -7.53 60.37
CA GLU A 207 30.99 -7.57 59.26
C GLU A 207 31.91 -6.32 59.22
N PRO A 208 33.22 -6.48 58.92
CA PRO A 208 34.13 -5.34 58.84
C PRO A 208 33.75 -4.44 57.70
N ILE A 209 33.41 -3.20 58.01
CA ILE A 209 33.03 -2.18 57.01
C ILE A 209 34.28 -1.75 56.23
N ASP A 210 34.25 -1.94 54.93
CA ASP A 210 35.26 -1.42 54.00
C ASP A 210 34.97 0.08 53.71
N TYR A 211 35.62 0.93 54.50
CA TYR A 211 35.43 2.39 54.41
C TYR A 211 35.87 2.99 53.05
N GLU A 212 36.82 2.36 52.38
CA GLU A 212 37.30 2.85 51.06
C GLU A 212 36.22 2.63 49.99
N ARG A 213 35.62 1.48 49.96
CA ARG A 213 34.45 1.18 49.08
C ARG A 213 33.24 2.06 49.36
N VAL A 214 32.95 2.36 50.61
CA VAL A 214 31.86 3.26 50.99
C VAL A 214 32.14 4.69 50.53
N ALA A 215 33.39 5.18 50.64
CA ALA A 215 33.78 6.49 50.19
C ALA A 215 33.72 6.63 48.64
N GLU A 216 34.21 5.62 47.90
CA GLU A 216 34.13 5.56 46.43
C GLU A 216 32.68 5.58 45.97
N ARG A 217 31.80 4.76 46.53
CA ARG A 217 30.38 4.71 46.22
C ARG A 217 29.70 6.06 46.48
N LYS A 218 29.89 6.69 47.63
CA LYS A 218 29.32 8.00 47.94
C LYS A 218 29.81 9.09 46.98
N THR A 219 31.07 9.03 46.60
CA THR A 219 31.62 9.94 45.61
C THR A 219 30.95 9.74 44.25
N ARG A 220 30.77 8.50 43.83
CA ARG A 220 30.09 8.14 42.57
C ARG A 220 28.61 8.56 42.58
N MET A 221 27.90 8.32 43.67
CA MET A 221 26.51 8.75 43.83
C MET A 221 26.37 10.28 43.71
N ALA A 222 27.20 11.05 44.41
CA ALA A 222 27.20 12.50 44.37
C ALA A 222 27.51 13.05 42.94
N GLN A 223 28.41 12.36 42.22
CA GLN A 223 28.70 12.71 40.83
C GLN A 223 27.46 12.45 39.93
N LEU A 224 26.84 11.27 40.04
CA LEU A 224 25.64 10.92 39.28
C LEU A 224 24.48 11.87 39.61
N GLU A 225 24.24 12.19 40.87
CA GLU A 225 23.17 13.14 41.26
C GLU A 225 23.39 14.56 40.74
N ARG A 226 24.64 14.97 40.52
CA ARG A 226 24.99 16.25 39.92
C ARG A 226 24.78 16.27 38.39
N GLU A 227 25.10 15.17 37.70
CA GLU A 227 25.06 15.06 36.24
C GLU A 227 23.64 14.69 35.72
N LEU A 228 22.90 13.89 36.50
CA LEU A 228 21.60 13.35 36.11
C LEU A 228 20.57 14.42 35.69
N PRO A 229 20.39 15.57 36.41
CA PRO A 229 19.39 16.56 36.06
C PRO A 229 19.62 17.20 34.67
N ALA A 230 20.90 17.42 34.31
CA ALA A 230 21.25 17.97 33.00
C ALA A 230 20.97 16.97 31.87
N LYS A 231 21.28 15.69 32.09
CA LYS A 231 20.98 14.60 31.14
C LYS A 231 19.48 14.34 31.03
N GLN A 232 18.75 14.39 32.14
CA GLN A 232 17.29 14.28 32.17
C GLN A 232 16.62 15.40 31.37
N ALA A 233 17.04 16.65 31.55
CA ALA A 233 16.52 17.77 30.79
C ALA A 233 16.77 17.61 29.29
N ALA A 234 17.99 17.23 28.89
CA ALA A 234 18.35 17.00 27.50
C ALA A 234 17.58 15.82 26.87
N ALA A 235 17.36 14.73 27.62
CA ALA A 235 16.56 13.60 27.17
C ALA A 235 15.08 13.97 27.05
N GLY A 236 14.54 14.78 27.96
CA GLY A 236 13.15 15.20 27.95
C GLY A 236 12.75 16.18 26.82
N GLU A 237 13.72 16.77 26.12
CA GLU A 237 13.50 17.66 24.98
C GLU A 237 13.43 16.91 23.64
N ILE A 238 13.75 15.61 23.63
CA ILE A 238 13.80 14.80 22.40
C ILE A 238 12.39 14.51 21.92
N GLN A 239 12.12 14.88 20.66
CA GLN A 239 10.82 14.72 20.01
C GLN A 239 10.94 13.81 18.80
N VAL A 240 9.93 12.96 18.62
CA VAL A 240 9.77 12.18 17.39
C VAL A 240 9.50 13.13 16.23
N THR A 241 10.15 12.88 15.11
CA THR A 241 10.07 13.73 13.92
C THR A 241 9.36 12.99 12.77
N MET A 242 8.94 13.77 11.76
CA MET A 242 8.43 13.20 10.51
C MET A 242 9.46 12.30 9.79
N ASP A 243 10.75 12.57 10.01
CA ASP A 243 11.84 11.75 9.45
C ASP A 243 11.89 10.37 10.09
N ASP A 244 11.60 10.26 11.37
CA ASP A 244 11.58 8.98 12.07
C ASP A 244 10.40 8.13 11.58
N VAL A 245 9.21 8.72 11.46
CA VAL A 245 8.03 8.06 10.89
C VAL A 245 8.28 7.62 9.45
N ALA A 246 8.86 8.49 8.62
CA ALA A 246 9.14 8.19 7.22
C ALA A 246 10.18 7.08 7.04
N LYS A 247 11.21 7.01 7.91
CA LYS A 247 12.21 5.93 7.90
C LYS A 247 11.59 4.57 8.22
N VAL A 248 10.66 4.51 9.20
CA VAL A 248 9.96 3.26 9.52
C VAL A 248 9.12 2.79 8.34
N ILE A 249 8.36 3.70 7.69
CA ILE A 249 7.58 3.36 6.50
C ILE A 249 8.50 2.88 5.37
N GLU A 250 9.66 3.52 5.17
CA GLU A 250 10.66 3.07 4.19
C GLU A 250 11.14 1.65 4.48
N LEU A 251 11.42 1.32 5.74
CA LEU A 251 11.83 -0.02 6.17
C LEU A 251 10.75 -1.07 5.89
N TRP A 252 9.49 -0.74 6.14
CA TRP A 252 8.38 -1.69 5.97
C TRP A 252 7.90 -1.84 4.53
N THR A 253 7.89 -0.74 3.76
CA THR A 253 7.28 -0.71 2.43
C THR A 253 8.28 -0.63 1.27
N GLY A 254 9.54 -0.28 1.55
CA GLY A 254 10.56 0.00 0.55
C GLY A 254 10.38 1.35 -0.19
N ILE A 255 9.44 2.20 0.27
CA ILE A 255 9.20 3.53 -0.33
C ILE A 255 10.18 4.54 0.26
N PRO A 256 11.02 5.23 -0.56
CA PRO A 256 12.02 6.15 -0.03
C PRO A 256 11.43 7.26 0.86
N ALA A 257 12.06 7.50 2.03
CA ALA A 257 11.60 8.50 3.02
C ALA A 257 11.45 9.92 2.43
N VAL A 258 12.30 10.28 1.45
CA VAL A 258 12.19 11.56 0.74
C VAL A 258 10.83 11.72 0.05
N LYS A 259 10.34 10.67 -0.60
CA LYS A 259 9.03 10.66 -1.27
C LYS A 259 7.86 10.74 -0.29
N ILE A 260 8.00 10.12 0.89
CA ILE A 260 6.97 10.14 1.93
C ILE A 260 6.80 11.54 2.52
N ARG A 261 7.89 12.31 2.60
CA ARG A 261 7.90 13.70 3.13
C ARG A 261 7.29 14.73 2.19
N GLU A 262 7.31 14.47 0.88
CA GLU A 262 6.69 15.37 -0.09
C GLU A 262 5.18 15.43 0.13
N THR A 263 4.67 16.64 0.32
CA THR A 263 3.22 16.84 0.43
C THR A 263 2.53 16.51 -0.88
N GLU A 264 1.38 15.85 -0.84
CA GLU A 264 0.58 15.51 -2.03
C GLU A 264 0.28 16.74 -2.89
N TYR A 265 0.04 17.89 -2.26
CA TYR A 265 -0.20 19.15 -2.97
C TYR A 265 1.03 19.65 -3.75
N ALA A 266 2.25 19.46 -3.24
CA ALA A 266 3.47 19.83 -3.96
C ALA A 266 3.65 18.95 -5.21
N LYS A 267 3.43 17.64 -5.09
CA LYS A 267 3.45 16.71 -6.22
C LYS A 267 2.40 17.05 -7.28
N LEU A 268 1.17 17.36 -6.85
CA LEU A 268 0.10 17.77 -7.75
C LEU A 268 0.40 19.10 -8.44
N ALA A 269 1.05 20.04 -7.76
CA ALA A 269 1.44 21.31 -8.37
C ALA A 269 2.44 21.13 -9.50
N SER A 270 3.45 20.27 -9.33
CA SER A 270 4.51 20.01 -10.31
C SER A 270 4.14 18.96 -11.38
N LEU A 271 3.04 18.21 -11.19
CA LEU A 271 2.65 17.05 -12.01
C LEU A 271 2.70 17.33 -13.52
N GLU A 272 2.09 18.44 -13.97
CA GLU A 272 2.05 18.78 -15.38
C GLU A 272 3.44 19.01 -15.97
N THR A 273 4.30 19.70 -15.23
CA THR A 273 5.67 20.01 -15.64
C THR A 273 6.52 18.73 -15.75
N GLU A 274 6.39 17.84 -14.77
CA GLU A 274 7.13 16.58 -14.76
C GLU A 274 6.65 15.61 -15.85
N LEU A 275 5.34 15.57 -16.11
CA LEU A 275 4.80 14.76 -17.21
C LEU A 275 5.27 15.29 -18.57
N LYS A 276 5.28 16.62 -18.80
CA LYS A 276 5.77 17.23 -20.08
C LYS A 276 7.24 16.94 -20.36
N LYS A 277 8.08 16.74 -19.34
CA LYS A 277 9.47 16.31 -19.52
C LYS A 277 9.60 14.90 -20.12
N LYS A 278 8.62 14.02 -19.84
CA LYS A 278 8.66 12.60 -20.24
C LYS A 278 7.75 12.30 -21.44
N ILE A 279 6.70 13.08 -21.64
CA ILE A 279 5.72 12.90 -22.70
C ILE A 279 5.81 14.08 -23.66
N ILE A 280 6.40 13.84 -24.85
CA ILE A 280 6.64 14.87 -25.85
C ILE A 280 5.51 14.84 -26.91
N GLY A 281 5.02 16.01 -27.29
CA GLY A 281 4.05 16.20 -28.39
C GLY A 281 2.61 15.86 -28.03
N GLN A 282 2.29 15.75 -26.74
CA GLN A 282 0.93 15.50 -26.24
C GLN A 282 0.58 16.51 -25.10
N ASP A 283 0.98 17.77 -25.25
CA ASP A 283 0.87 18.78 -24.20
C ASP A 283 -0.58 18.99 -23.73
N ASP A 284 -1.55 19.00 -24.66
CA ASP A 284 -2.98 19.15 -24.35
C ASP A 284 -3.49 17.96 -23.52
N ALA A 285 -3.11 16.74 -23.89
CA ALA A 285 -3.47 15.53 -23.15
C ALA A 285 -2.88 15.55 -21.72
N VAL A 286 -1.63 15.95 -21.57
CA VAL A 286 -0.96 16.09 -20.27
C VAL A 286 -1.66 17.15 -19.43
N HIS A 287 -2.01 18.30 -20.00
CA HIS A 287 -2.71 19.38 -19.32
C HIS A 287 -4.07 18.92 -18.77
N LEU A 288 -4.91 18.30 -19.63
CA LEU A 288 -6.22 17.79 -19.24
C LEU A 288 -6.14 16.74 -18.11
N VAL A 289 -5.20 15.80 -18.23
CA VAL A 289 -4.97 14.79 -17.19
C VAL A 289 -4.58 15.45 -15.86
N ALA A 290 -3.58 16.36 -15.88
CA ALA A 290 -3.12 17.03 -14.68
C ALA A 290 -4.23 17.87 -14.02
N GLN A 291 -5.04 18.56 -14.81
CA GLN A 291 -6.17 19.36 -14.34
C GLN A 291 -7.26 18.49 -13.70
N ALA A 292 -7.65 17.38 -14.34
CA ALA A 292 -8.67 16.47 -13.83
C ALA A 292 -8.22 15.76 -12.54
N VAL A 293 -6.96 15.35 -12.48
CA VAL A 293 -6.38 14.75 -11.26
C VAL A 293 -6.36 15.77 -10.11
N LYS A 294 -5.92 17.01 -10.36
CA LYS A 294 -5.96 18.10 -9.36
C LYS A 294 -7.39 18.33 -8.87
N ARG A 295 -8.38 18.37 -9.76
CA ARG A 295 -9.80 18.55 -9.42
C ARG A 295 -10.33 17.40 -8.56
N SER A 296 -10.02 16.15 -8.91
CA SER A 296 -10.42 14.96 -8.15
C SER A 296 -9.80 14.93 -6.76
N ARG A 297 -8.52 15.28 -6.62
CA ARG A 297 -7.82 15.27 -5.32
C ARG A 297 -8.20 16.45 -4.41
N ALA A 298 -8.65 17.57 -4.98
CA ALA A 298 -9.17 18.70 -4.19
C ALA A 298 -10.53 18.42 -3.53
N ASP A 299 -11.21 17.35 -3.94
CA ASP A 299 -12.50 16.84 -3.39
C ASP A 299 -13.54 17.94 -3.06
N LEU A 300 -13.67 18.94 -3.93
CA LEU A 300 -14.62 20.05 -3.73
C LEU A 300 -16.09 19.61 -3.77
N SER A 301 -16.35 18.42 -4.30
CA SER A 301 -17.73 17.90 -4.47
C SER A 301 -18.18 16.96 -3.35
N GLY A 302 -17.28 16.53 -2.45
CA GLY A 302 -17.55 15.53 -1.40
C GLY A 302 -17.94 14.15 -1.95
N ARG A 303 -17.77 13.91 -3.25
CA ARG A 303 -18.05 12.64 -3.90
C ARG A 303 -16.77 11.84 -4.02
N ARG A 304 -16.59 10.86 -3.18
CA ARG A 304 -15.43 9.95 -3.20
C ARG A 304 -15.52 8.98 -4.39
N ARG A 305 -15.07 9.42 -5.56
CA ARG A 305 -14.95 8.60 -6.77
C ARG A 305 -13.58 8.78 -7.42
N PRO A 306 -13.06 7.74 -8.12
CA PRO A 306 -11.77 7.84 -8.79
C PRO A 306 -11.80 8.83 -9.94
N ALA A 307 -10.66 9.49 -10.22
CA ALA A 307 -10.47 10.21 -11.48
C ALA A 307 -10.45 9.20 -12.64
N SER A 308 -11.09 9.53 -13.75
CA SER A 308 -11.32 8.58 -14.84
C SER A 308 -11.06 9.16 -16.21
N PHE A 309 -10.32 8.41 -17.04
CA PHE A 309 -9.85 8.86 -18.35
C PHE A 309 -10.07 7.79 -19.42
N ILE A 310 -10.48 8.22 -20.62
CA ILE A 310 -10.40 7.41 -21.83
C ILE A 310 -9.38 8.06 -22.79
N PHE A 311 -8.32 7.35 -23.11
CA PHE A 311 -7.29 7.75 -24.06
C PHE A 311 -7.55 7.12 -25.41
N VAL A 312 -7.82 7.94 -26.42
CA VAL A 312 -8.16 7.50 -27.77
C VAL A 312 -7.09 7.95 -28.76
N GLY A 313 -6.74 7.11 -29.71
CA GLY A 313 -5.81 7.48 -30.77
C GLY A 313 -5.06 6.30 -31.36
N PRO A 314 -4.22 6.52 -32.37
CA PRO A 314 -3.46 5.47 -33.03
C PRO A 314 -2.53 4.72 -32.10
N THR A 315 -2.10 3.54 -32.52
CA THR A 315 -1.10 2.77 -31.77
C THR A 315 0.27 3.48 -31.80
N GLY A 316 0.96 3.50 -30.66
CA GLY A 316 2.32 4.04 -30.59
C GLY A 316 2.43 5.55 -30.40
N VAL A 317 1.34 6.28 -30.11
CA VAL A 317 1.34 7.75 -29.87
C VAL A 317 1.61 8.14 -28.42
N GLY A 318 1.83 7.17 -27.51
CA GLY A 318 2.19 7.46 -26.12
C GLY A 318 1.09 7.24 -25.08
N LYS A 319 -0.11 6.72 -25.43
CA LYS A 319 -1.23 6.49 -24.47
C LYS A 319 -0.81 5.73 -23.22
N THR A 320 -0.27 4.53 -23.39
CA THR A 320 0.17 3.66 -22.27
C THR A 320 1.38 4.25 -21.54
N GLU A 321 2.24 4.99 -22.25
CA GLU A 321 3.40 5.65 -21.62
C GLU A 321 2.96 6.79 -20.70
N LEU A 322 1.98 7.60 -21.11
CA LEU A 322 1.41 8.65 -20.25
C LEU A 322 0.86 8.03 -18.95
N VAL A 323 0.15 6.90 -19.04
CA VAL A 323 -0.39 6.21 -17.85
C VAL A 323 0.71 5.73 -16.91
N LYS A 324 1.81 5.16 -17.46
CA LYS A 324 2.97 4.74 -16.66
C LYS A 324 3.63 5.92 -15.94
N GLN A 325 3.87 7.01 -16.69
CA GLN A 325 4.48 8.20 -16.10
C GLN A 325 3.56 8.85 -15.07
N LEU A 326 2.25 8.89 -15.32
CA LEU A 326 1.25 9.36 -14.35
C LEU A 326 1.30 8.54 -13.06
N ALA A 327 1.34 7.22 -13.15
CA ALA A 327 1.43 6.34 -12.00
C ALA A 327 2.69 6.61 -11.17
N ASN A 328 3.84 6.71 -11.84
CA ASN A 328 5.13 6.95 -11.18
C ASN A 328 5.25 8.34 -10.53
N GLN A 329 4.50 9.34 -11.03
CA GLN A 329 4.53 10.69 -10.49
C GLN A 329 3.51 10.90 -9.36
N LEU A 330 2.35 10.21 -9.42
CA LEU A 330 1.31 10.35 -8.42
C LEU A 330 1.55 9.50 -7.18
N PHE A 331 2.08 8.29 -7.36
CA PHE A 331 2.14 7.28 -6.32
C PHE A 331 3.56 6.75 -6.11
N ASP A 332 3.90 6.57 -4.84
CA ASP A 332 5.27 6.28 -4.41
C ASP A 332 5.57 4.78 -4.26
N GLY A 333 4.65 3.92 -4.65
CA GLY A 333 4.82 2.47 -4.56
C GLY A 333 5.84 1.90 -5.56
N PRO A 334 6.40 0.73 -5.29
CA PRO A 334 7.35 0.07 -6.21
C PRO A 334 6.70 -0.32 -7.55
N ASP A 335 5.38 -0.48 -7.60
CA ASP A 335 4.62 -0.80 -8.79
C ASP A 335 3.20 -0.19 -8.70
N PRO A 336 3.09 1.15 -8.90
CA PRO A 336 1.83 1.86 -8.72
C PRO A 336 0.84 1.67 -9.87
N LEU A 337 1.18 0.88 -10.90
CA LEU A 337 0.35 0.63 -12.08
C LEU A 337 -0.24 -0.79 -12.04
N ILE A 338 -1.57 -0.86 -11.95
CA ILE A 338 -2.33 -2.10 -12.14
C ILE A 338 -2.79 -2.15 -13.60
N ARG A 339 -2.17 -2.98 -14.43
CA ARG A 339 -2.55 -3.15 -15.83
C ARG A 339 -3.42 -4.39 -16.02
N LEU A 340 -4.52 -4.20 -16.75
CA LEU A 340 -5.45 -5.25 -17.18
C LEU A 340 -5.62 -5.12 -18.71
N ASP A 341 -5.20 -6.14 -19.45
CA ASP A 341 -5.37 -6.21 -20.90
C ASP A 341 -6.76 -6.78 -21.22
N MET A 342 -7.60 -6.00 -21.84
CA MET A 342 -8.97 -6.40 -22.12
C MET A 342 -9.10 -7.51 -23.17
N SER A 343 -8.02 -7.81 -23.89
CA SER A 343 -7.98 -9.00 -24.74
C SER A 343 -8.12 -10.31 -23.95
N GLU A 344 -7.76 -10.31 -22.67
CA GLU A 344 -7.93 -11.47 -21.77
C GLU A 344 -9.34 -11.56 -21.16
N TYR A 345 -10.16 -10.52 -21.33
CA TYR A 345 -11.50 -10.38 -20.74
C TYR A 345 -12.60 -10.26 -21.81
N MET A 346 -12.42 -10.92 -22.95
CA MET A 346 -13.38 -10.95 -24.05
C MET A 346 -14.57 -11.87 -23.77
N GLU A 347 -14.40 -12.88 -22.94
CA GLU A 347 -15.42 -13.89 -22.67
C GLU A 347 -16.04 -13.68 -21.27
N LYS A 348 -17.31 -14.10 -21.12
CA LYS A 348 -18.09 -13.89 -19.90
C LYS A 348 -17.45 -14.50 -18.65
N TYR A 349 -16.87 -15.69 -18.75
CA TYR A 349 -16.21 -16.31 -17.60
C TYR A 349 -14.93 -15.57 -17.17
N ALA A 350 -14.29 -14.83 -18.06
CA ALA A 350 -13.10 -14.05 -17.74
C ALA A 350 -13.41 -12.90 -16.78
N VAL A 351 -14.66 -12.40 -16.75
CA VAL A 351 -15.12 -11.38 -15.80
C VAL A 351 -15.01 -11.88 -14.36
N SER A 352 -15.29 -13.16 -14.12
CA SER A 352 -15.12 -13.77 -12.80
C SER A 352 -13.68 -13.72 -12.29
N ARG A 353 -12.68 -13.75 -13.19
CA ARG A 353 -11.27 -13.58 -12.79
C ARG A 353 -10.97 -12.17 -12.30
N MET A 354 -11.75 -11.16 -12.73
CA MET A 354 -11.55 -9.77 -12.33
C MET A 354 -12.01 -9.52 -10.90
N ILE A 355 -13.18 -10.02 -10.52
CA ILE A 355 -13.81 -9.78 -9.21
C ILE A 355 -13.84 -11.01 -8.29
N GLY A 356 -13.39 -12.17 -8.77
CA GLY A 356 -13.46 -13.47 -8.09
C GLY A 356 -14.62 -14.34 -8.59
N SER A 357 -14.54 -15.64 -8.32
CA SER A 357 -15.60 -16.61 -8.65
C SER A 357 -16.59 -16.73 -7.49
N PRO A 358 -17.90 -16.85 -7.75
CA PRO A 358 -18.89 -17.11 -6.73
C PRO A 358 -18.67 -18.46 -6.03
N PRO A 359 -19.19 -18.64 -4.79
CA PRO A 359 -19.13 -19.91 -4.08
C PRO A 359 -19.66 -21.08 -4.93
N GLY A 360 -18.92 -22.18 -4.97
CA GLY A 360 -19.31 -23.40 -5.71
C GLY A 360 -18.79 -23.50 -7.15
N TYR A 361 -18.09 -22.48 -7.65
CA TYR A 361 -17.43 -22.51 -8.95
C TYR A 361 -15.93 -22.80 -8.83
N VAL A 362 -15.34 -23.40 -9.87
CA VAL A 362 -13.89 -23.65 -9.95
C VAL A 362 -13.16 -22.27 -9.87
N GLY A 363 -12.15 -22.19 -8.99
CA GLY A 363 -11.42 -20.93 -8.75
C GLY A 363 -12.02 -20.03 -7.66
N TYR A 364 -12.97 -20.51 -6.86
CA TYR A 364 -13.54 -19.73 -5.73
C TYR A 364 -12.49 -19.32 -4.69
N GLU A 365 -11.44 -20.10 -4.51
CA GLU A 365 -10.33 -19.77 -3.59
C GLU A 365 -9.39 -18.72 -4.17
N GLU A 366 -9.44 -18.48 -5.47
CA GLU A 366 -8.64 -17.46 -6.13
C GLU A 366 -9.32 -16.10 -5.98
N ALA A 367 -8.61 -15.15 -5.38
CA ALA A 367 -9.09 -13.77 -5.27
C ALA A 367 -9.18 -13.11 -6.65
N GLY A 368 -10.13 -12.19 -6.83
CA GLY A 368 -10.28 -11.45 -8.08
C GLY A 368 -9.04 -10.59 -8.38
N GLN A 369 -8.56 -10.65 -9.62
CA GLN A 369 -7.31 -9.97 -10.00
C GLN A 369 -7.36 -8.45 -9.81
N LEU A 370 -8.50 -7.80 -10.10
CA LEU A 370 -8.68 -6.37 -9.88
C LEU A 370 -8.88 -6.07 -8.40
N THR A 371 -9.85 -6.75 -7.79
CA THR A 371 -10.27 -6.46 -6.41
C THR A 371 -9.15 -6.68 -5.41
N GLU A 372 -8.38 -7.76 -5.56
CA GLU A 372 -7.25 -8.04 -4.67
C GLU A 372 -6.08 -7.06 -4.88
N LYS A 373 -5.75 -6.73 -6.16
CA LYS A 373 -4.68 -5.76 -6.44
C LYS A 373 -5.03 -4.36 -5.90
N VAL A 374 -6.28 -3.90 -6.09
CA VAL A 374 -6.73 -2.59 -5.58
C VAL A 374 -6.80 -2.61 -4.05
N ARG A 375 -7.27 -3.69 -3.43
CA ARG A 375 -7.29 -3.84 -1.98
C ARG A 375 -5.90 -3.72 -1.36
N ARG A 376 -4.90 -4.36 -2.00
CA ARG A 376 -3.50 -4.27 -1.56
C ARG A 376 -2.84 -2.94 -1.90
N ARG A 377 -3.30 -2.25 -2.93
CA ARG A 377 -2.73 -1.00 -3.44
C ARG A 377 -3.84 0.01 -3.76
N PRO A 378 -4.48 0.60 -2.74
CA PRO A 378 -5.58 1.55 -2.94
C PRO A 378 -5.12 2.85 -3.62
N TYR A 379 -3.84 3.21 -3.48
CA TYR A 379 -3.22 4.34 -4.15
C TYR A 379 -2.47 3.84 -5.40
N SER A 380 -3.20 3.66 -6.50
CA SER A 380 -2.64 3.13 -7.75
C SER A 380 -3.38 3.69 -8.98
N VAL A 381 -2.74 3.58 -10.13
CA VAL A 381 -3.40 3.79 -11.42
C VAL A 381 -3.84 2.44 -11.97
N VAL A 382 -5.11 2.31 -12.29
CA VAL A 382 -5.66 1.10 -12.91
C VAL A 382 -5.83 1.36 -14.41
N LEU A 383 -5.10 0.63 -15.22
CA LEU A 383 -5.15 0.72 -16.68
C LEU A 383 -5.93 -0.44 -17.28
N PHE A 384 -7.02 -0.13 -17.94
CA PHE A 384 -7.76 -1.05 -18.81
C PHE A 384 -7.30 -0.81 -20.26
N ASP A 385 -6.42 -1.68 -20.73
CA ASP A 385 -5.81 -1.53 -22.06
C ASP A 385 -6.71 -2.18 -23.13
N GLU A 386 -6.94 -1.48 -24.26
CA GLU A 386 -7.80 -1.92 -25.38
C GLU A 386 -9.27 -2.20 -24.99
N ILE A 387 -9.90 -1.20 -24.33
CA ILE A 387 -11.26 -1.31 -23.77
C ILE A 387 -12.32 -1.76 -24.76
N GLU A 388 -12.13 -1.50 -26.06
CA GLU A 388 -13.01 -1.96 -27.15
C GLU A 388 -13.13 -3.48 -27.27
N LYS A 389 -12.17 -4.23 -26.69
CA LYS A 389 -12.17 -5.70 -26.70
C LYS A 389 -12.89 -6.31 -25.50
N ALA A 390 -13.19 -5.54 -24.47
CA ALA A 390 -13.77 -6.04 -23.24
C ALA A 390 -15.19 -6.58 -23.42
N HIS A 391 -15.51 -7.66 -22.68
CA HIS A 391 -16.89 -8.14 -22.60
C HIS A 391 -17.82 -7.07 -22.00
N PRO A 392 -19.10 -6.95 -22.42
CA PRO A 392 -20.05 -5.96 -21.88
C PRO A 392 -20.20 -5.98 -20.34
N ASP A 393 -20.03 -7.12 -19.69
CA ASP A 393 -20.10 -7.22 -18.22
C ASP A 393 -18.95 -6.48 -17.52
N VAL A 394 -17.80 -6.33 -18.17
CA VAL A 394 -16.69 -5.50 -17.65
C VAL A 394 -17.13 -4.03 -17.57
N MET A 395 -17.93 -3.55 -18.56
CA MET A 395 -18.45 -2.20 -18.54
C MET A 395 -19.39 -1.95 -17.36
N ASN A 396 -20.17 -2.96 -16.95
CA ASN A 396 -21.04 -2.84 -15.77
C ASN A 396 -20.22 -2.71 -14.47
N ILE A 397 -19.09 -3.44 -14.35
CA ILE A 397 -18.16 -3.31 -13.23
C ILE A 397 -17.54 -1.91 -13.20
N LEU A 398 -17.06 -1.44 -14.35
CA LEU A 398 -16.50 -0.10 -14.46
C LEU A 398 -17.51 0.99 -14.11
N LEU A 399 -18.78 0.87 -14.57
CA LEU A 399 -19.84 1.80 -14.19
C LEU A 399 -20.00 1.88 -12.66
N GLN A 400 -19.99 0.76 -11.97
CA GLN A 400 -20.09 0.74 -10.50
C GLN A 400 -18.90 1.49 -9.87
N ILE A 401 -17.68 1.25 -10.34
CA ILE A 401 -16.48 1.95 -9.85
C ILE A 401 -16.58 3.46 -10.11
N LEU A 402 -17.01 3.87 -11.32
CA LEU A 402 -17.09 5.28 -11.71
C LEU A 402 -18.21 6.04 -10.96
N ASP A 403 -19.27 5.37 -10.54
CA ASP A 403 -20.40 5.96 -9.83
C ASP A 403 -20.20 6.01 -8.32
N GLU A 404 -19.90 4.86 -7.74
CA GLU A 404 -19.88 4.66 -6.29
C GLU A 404 -18.46 4.73 -5.71
N GLY A 405 -17.43 4.67 -6.54
CA GLY A 405 -16.04 4.57 -6.10
C GLY A 405 -15.71 3.23 -5.44
N LYS A 406 -16.60 2.25 -5.49
CA LYS A 406 -16.49 0.97 -4.80
C LYS A 406 -16.93 -0.18 -5.68
N ILE A 407 -16.44 -1.37 -5.38
CA ILE A 407 -16.83 -2.61 -6.05
C ILE A 407 -16.95 -3.74 -5.02
N ASN A 408 -17.93 -4.61 -5.18
CA ASN A 408 -18.04 -5.81 -4.37
C ASN A 408 -17.35 -6.99 -5.06
N ASP A 409 -16.50 -7.70 -4.32
CA ASP A 409 -15.93 -8.95 -4.80
C ASP A 409 -16.96 -10.10 -4.72
N ALA A 410 -16.63 -11.23 -5.33
CA ALA A 410 -17.51 -12.41 -5.31
C ALA A 410 -17.70 -13.02 -3.90
N GLN A 411 -16.90 -12.61 -2.93
CA GLN A 411 -17.03 -12.99 -1.51
C GLN A 411 -17.89 -12.00 -0.72
N GLY A 412 -18.45 -10.97 -1.37
CA GLY A 412 -19.27 -9.93 -0.75
C GLY A 412 -18.49 -8.88 0.04
N ARG A 413 -17.15 -8.80 -0.14
CA ARG A 413 -16.34 -7.74 0.45
C ARG A 413 -16.36 -6.52 -0.45
N THR A 414 -16.53 -5.35 0.14
CA THR A 414 -16.46 -4.07 -0.57
C THR A 414 -15.01 -3.62 -0.69
N VAL A 415 -14.56 -3.33 -1.91
CA VAL A 415 -13.23 -2.79 -2.22
C VAL A 415 -13.39 -1.33 -2.61
N ASP A 416 -12.72 -0.43 -1.90
CA ASP A 416 -12.74 1.01 -2.17
C ASP A 416 -11.73 1.35 -3.28
N CYS A 417 -12.23 1.96 -4.35
CA CYS A 417 -11.44 2.40 -5.51
C CYS A 417 -11.30 3.95 -5.56
N SER A 418 -11.81 4.67 -4.56
CA SER A 418 -11.87 6.15 -4.57
C SER A 418 -10.51 6.81 -4.70
N ASN A 419 -9.47 6.18 -4.17
CA ASN A 419 -8.09 6.66 -4.19
C ASN A 419 -7.32 6.26 -5.45
N THR A 420 -7.92 5.41 -6.32
CA THR A 420 -7.30 5.02 -7.60
C THR A 420 -7.50 6.09 -8.67
N VAL A 421 -6.75 5.96 -9.76
CA VAL A 421 -6.99 6.68 -11.02
C VAL A 421 -7.32 5.64 -12.08
N ILE A 422 -8.48 5.73 -12.70
CA ILE A 422 -8.94 4.80 -13.72
C ILE A 422 -8.57 5.31 -15.10
N CYS A 423 -7.74 4.59 -15.82
CA CYS A 423 -7.33 4.89 -17.18
C CYS A 423 -7.79 3.79 -18.14
N MET A 424 -8.39 4.16 -19.23
CA MET A 424 -8.81 3.25 -20.30
C MET A 424 -8.13 3.68 -21.59
N THR A 425 -7.57 2.73 -22.37
CA THR A 425 -7.04 3.04 -23.70
C THR A 425 -7.92 2.44 -24.79
N SER A 426 -8.03 3.14 -25.92
CA SER A 426 -8.71 2.64 -27.10
C SER A 426 -7.95 3.02 -28.37
N ASN A 427 -7.98 2.12 -29.35
CA ASN A 427 -7.50 2.36 -30.71
C ASN A 427 -8.66 2.68 -31.68
N ALA A 428 -9.88 2.84 -31.18
CA ALA A 428 -11.05 3.14 -31.99
C ALA A 428 -10.89 4.43 -32.79
N GLY A 429 -11.37 4.46 -34.02
CA GLY A 429 -11.28 5.60 -34.92
C GLY A 429 -9.93 5.79 -35.63
N SER A 430 -8.94 4.92 -35.36
CA SER A 430 -7.62 5.01 -36.01
C SER A 430 -7.58 4.43 -37.43
N SER A 431 -8.55 3.59 -37.79
CA SER A 431 -8.64 2.91 -39.10
C SER A 431 -9.39 3.69 -40.17
N ASP A 432 -10.19 4.70 -39.81
CA ASP A 432 -11.04 5.45 -40.74
C ASP A 432 -10.35 6.69 -41.35
N GLN A 433 -9.16 6.51 -41.93
CA GLN A 433 -8.45 7.59 -42.64
C GLN A 433 -9.07 7.96 -44.01
N THR A 434 -10.14 7.30 -44.45
CA THR A 434 -10.58 7.37 -45.87
C THR A 434 -11.94 8.03 -46.12
N THR A 435 -12.62 8.62 -45.18
CA THR A 435 -13.85 9.41 -45.50
C THR A 435 -13.57 10.91 -45.40
N ALA A 436 -13.22 11.50 -46.53
CA ALA A 436 -13.24 12.95 -46.74
C ALA A 436 -14.68 13.46 -46.55
N SER A 437 -15.00 13.92 -45.37
CA SER A 437 -16.27 14.63 -45.14
C SER A 437 -16.12 16.08 -45.61
N LEU A 438 -16.84 16.42 -46.68
CA LEU A 438 -17.02 17.77 -47.16
C LEU A 438 -17.77 18.60 -46.12
N GLY A 439 -17.06 19.37 -45.32
CA GLY A 439 -17.65 20.30 -44.35
C GLY A 439 -16.73 21.50 -44.14
N PHE A 440 -17.17 22.66 -44.54
CA PHE A 440 -16.48 23.93 -44.42
C PHE A 440 -16.41 24.39 -42.94
N ASN A 441 -15.25 24.91 -42.50
CA ASN A 441 -15.02 25.70 -41.29
C ASN A 441 -14.95 25.01 -39.90
N ARG A 442 -14.45 23.80 -39.78
CA ARG A 442 -14.05 23.26 -38.44
C ARG A 442 -12.54 22.96 -38.41
N SER A 443 -11.89 23.18 -37.27
CA SER A 443 -10.49 22.84 -37.09
C SER A 443 -10.26 21.32 -37.23
N GLU A 444 -9.06 20.90 -37.64
CA GLU A 444 -8.70 19.46 -37.69
C GLU A 444 -8.86 18.76 -36.34
N GLU A 445 -8.65 19.50 -35.26
CA GLU A 445 -8.76 19.02 -33.91
C GLU A 445 -10.21 18.69 -33.54
N GLU A 446 -11.16 19.58 -33.78
CA GLU A 446 -12.60 19.34 -33.52
C GLU A 446 -13.14 18.16 -34.34
N ARG A 447 -12.64 17.97 -35.57
CA ARG A 447 -12.99 16.80 -36.39
C ARG A 447 -12.48 15.48 -35.83
N ASN A 448 -11.26 15.48 -35.32
CA ASN A 448 -10.65 14.28 -34.71
C ASN A 448 -11.33 13.90 -33.39
N GLU A 449 -11.72 14.88 -32.58
CA GLU A 449 -12.51 14.63 -31.37
C GLU A 449 -13.89 14.07 -31.68
N GLU A 450 -14.59 14.64 -32.64
CA GLU A 450 -15.93 14.17 -33.05
C GLU A 450 -15.87 12.75 -33.64
N LYS A 451 -14.83 12.44 -34.44
CA LYS A 451 -14.58 11.08 -34.94
C LYS A 451 -14.30 10.10 -33.80
N SER A 452 -13.46 10.48 -32.87
CA SER A 452 -13.13 9.66 -31.71
C SER A 452 -14.37 9.37 -30.86
N ARG A 453 -15.20 10.39 -30.60
CA ARG A 453 -16.48 10.21 -29.87
C ARG A 453 -17.45 9.30 -30.60
N LYS A 454 -17.58 9.46 -31.94
CA LYS A 454 -18.42 8.58 -32.76
C LYS A 454 -17.91 7.13 -32.76
N ALA A 455 -16.61 6.93 -32.84
CA ALA A 455 -16.01 5.59 -32.75
C ALA A 455 -16.24 4.94 -31.38
N LEU A 456 -16.08 5.71 -30.30
CA LEU A 456 -16.36 5.21 -28.94
C LEU A 456 -17.84 4.85 -28.75
N SER A 457 -18.78 5.63 -29.32
CA SER A 457 -20.21 5.36 -29.19
C SER A 457 -20.68 4.09 -29.90
N GLN A 458 -19.84 3.47 -30.74
CA GLN A 458 -20.14 2.17 -31.35
C GLN A 458 -20.10 1.01 -30.35
N PHE A 459 -19.28 1.09 -29.28
CA PHE A 459 -19.12 0.03 -28.29
C PHE A 459 -19.34 0.48 -26.84
N LEU A 460 -19.23 1.78 -26.53
CA LEU A 460 -19.54 2.34 -25.22
C LEU A 460 -20.91 3.00 -25.23
N ARG A 461 -21.74 2.66 -24.24
CA ARG A 461 -23.06 3.28 -24.07
C ARG A 461 -22.90 4.76 -23.70
N PRO A 462 -23.84 5.64 -24.12
CA PRO A 462 -23.81 7.07 -23.77
C PRO A 462 -23.75 7.32 -22.25
N GLU A 463 -24.40 6.46 -21.47
CA GLU A 463 -24.36 6.48 -20.02
C GLU A 463 -22.93 6.32 -19.48
N PHE A 464 -22.15 5.39 -20.03
CA PHE A 464 -20.76 5.17 -19.66
C PHE A 464 -19.89 6.39 -19.95
N LEU A 465 -20.02 6.93 -21.15
CA LEU A 465 -19.27 8.14 -21.56
C LEU A 465 -19.60 9.36 -20.69
N GLY A 466 -20.83 9.47 -20.18
CA GLY A 466 -21.25 10.53 -19.27
C GLY A 466 -20.69 10.42 -17.84
N ARG A 467 -20.11 9.26 -17.46
CA ARG A 467 -19.53 9.02 -16.13
C ARG A 467 -18.02 9.21 -16.11
N VAL A 468 -17.37 9.17 -17.25
CA VAL A 468 -15.93 9.40 -17.39
C VAL A 468 -15.64 10.90 -17.30
N ASP A 469 -14.62 11.28 -16.53
CA ASP A 469 -14.29 12.69 -16.33
C ASP A 469 -13.75 13.35 -17.59
N GLU A 470 -12.86 12.66 -18.34
CA GLU A 470 -12.28 13.22 -19.57
C GLU A 470 -12.05 12.13 -20.62
N VAL A 471 -12.42 12.46 -21.87
CA VAL A 471 -12.08 11.66 -23.06
C VAL A 471 -11.02 12.43 -23.85
N ILE A 472 -9.81 11.88 -23.89
CA ILE A 472 -8.63 12.57 -24.39
C ILE A 472 -8.14 11.93 -25.69
N THR A 473 -8.11 12.72 -26.76
CA THR A 473 -7.66 12.27 -28.07
C THR A 473 -6.17 12.59 -28.26
N PHE A 474 -5.39 11.56 -28.55
CA PHE A 474 -3.96 11.66 -28.83
C PHE A 474 -3.71 12.00 -30.28
N LYS A 475 -2.87 13.01 -30.51
CA LYS A 475 -2.46 13.47 -31.84
C LYS A 475 -1.44 12.52 -32.45
N PRO A 476 -1.41 12.37 -33.79
CA PRO A 476 -0.31 11.70 -34.47
C PRO A 476 1.02 12.41 -34.18
N LEU A 477 2.12 11.65 -34.12
CA LEU A 477 3.43 12.19 -33.80
C LEU A 477 4.07 12.82 -35.05
N SER A 478 4.52 14.07 -34.94
CA SER A 478 5.31 14.73 -35.98
C SER A 478 6.76 14.20 -35.97
N GLU A 479 7.50 14.49 -37.03
CA GLU A 479 8.90 14.12 -37.18
C GLU A 479 9.78 14.73 -36.07
N GLU A 480 9.54 16.00 -35.74
CA GLU A 480 10.22 16.71 -34.65
C GLU A 480 9.92 16.06 -33.30
N THR A 481 8.65 15.68 -33.08
CA THR A 481 8.24 14.97 -31.86
C THR A 481 8.93 13.61 -31.76
N LEU A 482 9.04 12.87 -32.87
CA LEU A 482 9.74 11.57 -32.89
C LEU A 482 11.24 11.72 -32.61
N GLN A 483 11.89 12.80 -33.08
CA GLN A 483 13.30 13.09 -32.75
C GLN A 483 13.47 13.34 -31.24
N GLY A 484 12.56 14.14 -30.65
CA GLY A 484 12.56 14.35 -29.19
C GLY A 484 12.35 13.04 -28.39
N ILE A 485 11.44 12.17 -28.87
CA ILE A 485 11.21 10.85 -28.25
C ILE A 485 12.44 9.95 -28.42
N ALA A 486 13.11 9.99 -29.58
CA ALA A 486 14.36 9.25 -29.80
C ALA A 486 15.45 9.68 -28.80
N ALA A 487 15.58 11.00 -28.58
CA ALA A 487 16.53 11.53 -27.60
C ALA A 487 16.23 11.00 -26.18
N LEU A 488 14.97 11.02 -25.74
CA LEU A 488 14.59 10.44 -24.43
C LEU A 488 14.89 8.95 -24.34
N MET A 489 14.61 8.17 -25.41
CA MET A 489 14.91 6.72 -25.41
C MET A 489 16.41 6.43 -25.38
N LEU A 490 17.24 7.26 -26.02
CA LEU A 490 18.70 7.14 -25.96
C LEU A 490 19.24 7.57 -24.60
N ASP A 491 18.63 8.56 -23.96
CA ASP A 491 18.99 8.99 -22.61
C ASP A 491 18.71 7.91 -21.55
N GLU A 492 17.77 6.98 -21.78
CA GLU A 492 17.53 5.82 -20.92
C GLU A 492 18.78 4.93 -20.75
N TYR A 493 19.69 4.92 -21.72
CA TYR A 493 20.93 4.12 -21.65
C TYR A 493 22.07 4.79 -20.88
N LYS A 494 22.05 6.13 -20.70
CA LYS A 494 23.12 6.87 -20.01
C LYS A 494 23.51 6.32 -18.64
N PRO A 495 22.55 6.10 -17.70
CA PRO A 495 22.90 5.61 -16.36
C PRO A 495 23.57 4.24 -16.39
N SER A 496 23.13 3.37 -17.31
CA SER A 496 23.68 2.02 -17.46
C SER A 496 25.09 2.02 -18.06
N MET A 497 25.37 2.96 -18.96
CA MET A 497 26.70 3.14 -19.54
C MET A 497 27.66 3.78 -18.53
N GLU A 498 27.22 4.81 -17.82
CA GLU A 498 28.01 5.47 -16.76
C GLU A 498 28.37 4.50 -15.63
N ALA A 499 27.45 3.62 -15.23
CA ALA A 499 27.70 2.57 -14.23
C ALA A 499 28.80 1.59 -14.68
N LYS A 500 29.02 1.44 -16.00
CA LYS A 500 30.09 0.63 -16.58
C LYS A 500 31.38 1.45 -16.86
N GLY A 501 31.38 2.75 -16.53
CA GLY A 501 32.48 3.66 -16.78
C GLY A 501 32.64 4.04 -18.25
N ILE A 502 31.58 3.96 -19.07
CA ILE A 502 31.57 4.28 -20.48
C ILE A 502 30.89 5.64 -20.67
N ALA A 503 31.61 6.60 -21.29
CA ALA A 503 31.01 7.88 -21.66
C ALA A 503 30.11 7.69 -22.88
N TYR A 504 28.84 8.12 -22.75
CA TYR A 504 27.81 7.90 -23.79
C TYR A 504 27.27 9.21 -24.33
N SER A 505 27.23 9.33 -25.65
CA SER A 505 26.71 10.52 -26.35
C SER A 505 26.06 10.13 -27.69
N TYR A 506 25.25 11.03 -28.24
CA TYR A 506 24.65 10.86 -29.56
C TYR A 506 24.58 12.20 -30.31
N THR A 507 24.57 12.15 -31.65
CA THR A 507 24.53 13.33 -32.52
C THR A 507 23.10 13.63 -32.99
N PRO A 508 22.75 14.89 -33.34
CA PRO A 508 21.46 15.22 -33.96
C PRO A 508 21.22 14.47 -35.29
N ALA A 509 22.31 14.16 -36.03
CA ALA A 509 22.24 13.37 -37.26
C ALA A 509 21.73 11.94 -36.97
N ALA A 510 22.21 11.33 -35.89
CA ALA A 510 21.74 10.02 -35.47
C ALA A 510 20.23 10.01 -35.13
N LEU A 511 19.74 11.06 -34.47
CA LEU A 511 18.28 11.19 -34.16
C LEU A 511 17.45 11.24 -35.44
N ALA A 512 17.86 12.07 -36.42
CA ALA A 512 17.16 12.18 -37.71
C ALA A 512 17.17 10.85 -38.48
N ALA A 513 18.31 10.17 -38.55
CA ALA A 513 18.46 8.88 -39.24
C ALA A 513 17.60 7.77 -38.58
N LEU A 514 17.54 7.72 -37.23
CA LEU A 514 16.70 6.78 -36.49
C LEU A 514 15.20 6.99 -36.80
N VAL A 515 14.77 8.24 -36.82
CA VAL A 515 13.39 8.61 -37.16
C VAL A 515 13.07 8.24 -38.59
N HIS A 516 13.94 8.60 -39.55
CA HIS A 516 13.77 8.28 -40.97
C HIS A 516 13.68 6.76 -41.21
N LYS A 517 14.56 5.96 -40.58
CA LYS A 517 14.47 4.50 -40.64
C LYS A 517 13.22 3.90 -40.01
N SER A 518 12.60 4.60 -39.04
CA SER A 518 11.37 4.16 -38.36
C SER A 518 10.11 4.54 -39.11
N GLN A 519 10.13 5.53 -40.01
CA GLN A 519 8.95 6.07 -40.73
C GLN A 519 8.28 5.08 -41.71
N GLY A 520 8.94 3.99 -42.09
CA GLY A 520 8.31 2.91 -42.85
C GLY A 520 7.28 2.10 -42.06
N GLY A 521 7.17 2.31 -40.74
CA GLY A 521 6.28 1.59 -39.84
C GLY A 521 4.98 2.31 -39.53
N LYS A 522 3.90 1.55 -39.31
CA LYS A 522 2.55 2.07 -39.00
C LYS A 522 2.35 2.37 -37.49
N PHE A 523 3.37 2.11 -36.63
CA PHE A 523 3.20 2.05 -35.18
C PHE A 523 3.93 3.12 -34.38
N GLY A 524 4.34 4.24 -35.03
CA GLY A 524 4.88 5.42 -34.38
C GLY A 524 6.08 5.16 -33.47
N ALA A 525 6.02 5.59 -32.21
CA ALA A 525 7.11 5.42 -31.24
C ALA A 525 7.49 3.96 -30.93
N ARG A 526 6.61 2.98 -31.19
CA ARG A 526 6.94 1.55 -31.04
C ARG A 526 7.94 1.10 -32.12
N ASP A 527 7.76 1.54 -33.34
CA ASP A 527 8.70 1.23 -34.42
C ASP A 527 10.05 1.93 -34.19
N LEU A 528 10.02 3.16 -33.68
CA LEU A 528 11.23 3.89 -33.30
C LEU A 528 12.00 3.13 -32.21
N ARG A 529 11.36 2.66 -31.15
CA ARG A 529 12.00 1.86 -30.08
C ARG A 529 12.63 0.57 -30.63
N ARG A 530 11.93 -0.10 -31.56
CA ARG A 530 12.46 -1.31 -32.21
C ARG A 530 13.67 -1.00 -33.10
N THR A 531 13.66 0.16 -33.79
CA THR A 531 14.79 0.62 -34.61
C THR A 531 16.00 0.96 -33.74
N ILE A 532 15.79 1.68 -32.63
CA ILE A 532 16.86 2.01 -31.65
C ILE A 532 17.46 0.73 -31.08
N ARG A 533 16.63 -0.24 -30.69
CA ARG A 533 17.14 -1.53 -30.19
C ARG A 533 18.09 -2.18 -31.18
N LYS A 534 17.67 -2.35 -32.44
CA LYS A 534 18.47 -3.03 -33.47
C LYS A 534 19.70 -2.24 -33.88
N ALA A 535 19.62 -0.90 -33.92
CA ALA A 535 20.70 -0.09 -34.46
C ALA A 535 21.70 0.38 -33.38
N VAL A 536 21.29 0.43 -32.12
CA VAL A 536 22.12 0.97 -31.02
C VAL A 536 22.33 -0.07 -29.92
N GLU A 537 21.24 -0.64 -29.35
CA GLU A 537 21.34 -1.51 -28.18
C GLU A 537 22.04 -2.83 -28.49
N ASP A 538 21.60 -3.55 -29.55
CA ASP A 538 22.19 -4.84 -29.94
C ASP A 538 23.69 -4.70 -30.30
N PRO A 539 24.10 -3.73 -31.16
CA PRO A 539 25.53 -3.59 -31.47
C PRO A 539 26.38 -3.05 -30.31
N ALA A 540 25.82 -2.23 -29.42
CA ALA A 540 26.53 -1.78 -28.22
C ALA A 540 26.75 -2.93 -27.24
N ALA A 541 25.74 -3.82 -27.09
CA ALA A 541 25.86 -5.02 -26.26
C ALA A 541 26.95 -5.97 -26.80
N GLU A 542 27.00 -6.20 -28.13
CA GLU A 542 28.06 -6.99 -28.75
C GLU A 542 29.44 -6.42 -28.44
N LYS A 543 29.66 -5.11 -28.64
CA LYS A 543 30.93 -4.44 -28.35
C LYS A 543 31.35 -4.54 -26.87
N ILE A 544 30.40 -4.55 -25.94
CA ILE A 544 30.68 -4.75 -24.50
C ILE A 544 31.09 -6.20 -24.24
N ILE A 545 30.40 -7.18 -24.85
CA ILE A 545 30.67 -8.60 -24.67
C ILE A 545 32.00 -9.01 -25.28
N ASP A 546 32.32 -8.47 -26.48
CA ASP A 546 33.58 -8.73 -27.18
C ASP A 546 34.78 -8.01 -26.57
N GLY A 547 34.54 -7.16 -25.55
CA GLY A 547 35.59 -6.42 -24.86
C GLY A 547 36.20 -5.28 -25.69
N THR A 548 35.56 -4.87 -26.77
CA THR A 548 35.99 -3.70 -27.58
C THR A 548 35.51 -2.38 -26.94
N LEU A 549 34.45 -2.43 -26.12
CA LEU A 549 33.95 -1.29 -25.35
C LEU A 549 34.17 -1.57 -23.85
N VAL A 550 35.23 -0.98 -23.30
CA VAL A 550 35.65 -1.18 -21.90
C VAL A 550 35.47 0.08 -21.07
N SER A 551 35.62 -0.06 -19.76
CA SER A 551 35.59 1.10 -18.83
C SER A 551 36.65 2.13 -19.22
N GLY A 552 36.28 3.40 -19.30
CA GLY A 552 37.10 4.52 -19.79
C GLY A 552 36.95 4.81 -21.29
N SER A 553 36.19 3.99 -22.04
CA SER A 553 35.88 4.25 -23.45
C SER A 553 34.73 5.25 -23.62
N THR A 554 34.66 5.86 -24.81
CA THR A 554 33.52 6.71 -25.22
C THR A 554 32.73 6.00 -26.32
N LEU A 555 31.39 5.93 -26.17
CA LEU A 555 30.49 5.46 -27.19
C LEU A 555 29.66 6.63 -27.73
N THR A 556 29.86 6.98 -28.98
CA THR A 556 29.09 8.02 -29.67
C THR A 556 28.20 7.38 -30.73
N VAL A 557 26.87 7.58 -30.61
CA VAL A 557 25.91 7.18 -31.64
C VAL A 557 25.87 8.30 -32.71
N ASP A 558 26.33 7.99 -33.92
CA ASP A 558 26.40 8.93 -35.04
C ASP A 558 25.67 8.36 -36.27
N ALA A 559 25.49 9.15 -37.31
CA ALA A 559 24.92 8.69 -38.58
C ALA A 559 25.82 9.10 -39.74
N GLU A 560 26.10 8.15 -40.64
CA GLU A 560 26.80 8.36 -41.89
C GLU A 560 25.95 7.81 -43.05
N ASN A 561 25.58 8.67 -44.02
CA ASN A 561 24.72 8.29 -45.14
C ASN A 561 23.40 7.61 -44.72
N ASP A 562 22.75 8.14 -43.69
CA ASP A 562 21.52 7.57 -43.12
C ASP A 562 21.69 6.21 -42.42
N GLU A 563 22.93 5.73 -42.25
CA GLU A 563 23.24 4.55 -41.47
C GLU A 563 23.77 4.92 -40.07
N ILE A 564 23.24 4.23 -39.04
CA ILE A 564 23.68 4.46 -37.66
C ILE A 564 25.03 3.77 -37.46
N VAL A 565 26.00 4.54 -36.99
CA VAL A 565 27.37 4.09 -36.71
C VAL A 565 27.68 4.35 -35.24
N LEU A 566 28.25 3.34 -34.58
CA LEU A 566 28.73 3.44 -33.19
C LEU A 566 30.25 3.67 -33.19
N LYS A 567 30.63 4.91 -32.87
CA LYS A 567 32.04 5.36 -32.80
C LYS A 567 32.55 5.30 -31.37
#